data_4f2908be20eac1cc61778a6a0d44853b
#
_entry.id   4f2908be20eac1cc61778a6a0d44853b
#
_cell.length_a   1.000
_cell.length_b   1.000
_cell.length_c   1.000
_cell.angle_alpha   90.00
_cell.angle_beta   90.00
_cell.angle_gamma   90.00
#
_symmetry.space_group_name_H-M   'P 1'
#
loop_
_entity.id
_entity.type
_entity.pdbx_description
1 polymer ?
#
loop_
_entity_poly.entity_id
_entity_poly.type
_entity_poly.pdbx_seq_one_letter_code
_entity_poly.pdbx_strand_id
1 'polypeptide(L)'
;MRKLLLSLFTVVAALSMANAGEVTFDLTKPDLFGFAVPAASSGTDLNDGTLEAGNVVITSKRVAKNDTRFWALNTGAVEGLRGYKTSTLTFSTTNGEIITEIKFEGAAISAKYLTFDNGSYTSPTWIGSEGVVVLTFADTGKISAITVTTASATGVQEPRFSLAEGTYYVAQEVELSCGTVDATIHYTTDNSDPTTSSATYSSPIKIETTTTIKAIAVKGGDKSDIASATYTIAEPATVENIAAFNELSKETVVKFVNPVNVIYQNDVYLFVQDATGALQIYGTIGQTYKNGNVIPAGFMGTVDVYSGLIQMKPMMETFEPAADGAVIEPVVVTSQEVSDNMVNKLVKIMNATLTLDDGKSKNYTLTDDKGQIAVYDRFKGVTVPDLEKKYDITAIVNIFNGAIQLFPIEYKESEGGVGFADVESASSIVAAGDKAINIDAAENAQVLVVNAVGQVVANKAITAGANTIDVPAGFYVVRVNNTVTKVIIK
;
A
#
# COMPACT_ATOMS: atom_id res chain seq x y z
N MET A 1 -10.15 -15.78 45.86
CA MET A 1 -10.36 -14.47 46.52
C MET A 1 -9.23 -13.54 46.06
N ARG A 2 -9.43 -12.85 44.97
CA ARG A 2 -8.50 -11.80 44.50
C ARG A 2 -9.02 -10.45 44.96
N LYS A 3 -8.25 -9.84 45.86
CA LYS A 3 -8.53 -8.50 46.37
C LYS A 3 -8.35 -7.48 45.24
N LEU A 4 -9.43 -6.80 44.90
CA LEU A 4 -9.42 -5.56 44.12
C LEU A 4 -8.73 -4.50 45.01
N LEU A 5 -7.53 -4.09 44.69
CA LEU A 5 -6.95 -2.86 45.22
C LEU A 5 -7.46 -1.71 44.35
N LEU A 6 -8.45 -0.99 44.86
CA LEU A 6 -8.83 0.31 44.40
C LEU A 6 -7.73 1.29 44.82
N SER A 7 -6.77 1.60 43.99
CA SER A 7 -5.82 2.68 44.23
C SER A 7 -6.49 4.01 43.88
N LEU A 8 -6.91 4.68 44.93
CA LEU A 8 -7.31 6.10 44.88
C LEU A 8 -6.04 6.92 44.62
N PHE A 9 -5.70 7.13 43.36
CA PHE A 9 -4.69 8.12 42.96
C PHE A 9 -5.35 9.50 43.00
N THR A 10 -5.09 10.23 44.06
CA THR A 10 -5.33 11.67 44.10
C THR A 10 -4.26 12.32 43.21
N VAL A 11 -4.58 12.51 41.94
CA VAL A 11 -3.77 13.33 41.04
C VAL A 11 -3.99 14.79 41.46
N VAL A 12 -3.01 15.33 42.17
CA VAL A 12 -2.88 16.79 42.31
C VAL A 12 -2.36 17.29 40.97
N ALA A 13 -3.27 17.50 40.03
CA ALA A 13 -2.95 18.31 38.86
C ALA A 13 -2.56 19.70 39.37
N ALA A 14 -1.43 20.23 38.91
CA ALA A 14 -1.08 21.62 39.13
C ALA A 14 -2.16 22.48 38.44
N LEU A 15 -3.21 22.82 39.18
CA LEU A 15 -4.22 23.76 38.80
C LEU A 15 -3.58 25.16 38.82
N SER A 16 -3.15 25.64 37.65
CA SER A 16 -3.21 27.09 37.38
C SER A 16 -4.68 27.48 37.54
N MET A 17 -4.99 28.55 38.28
CA MET A 17 -6.37 29.00 38.55
C MET A 17 -7.12 29.08 37.23
N ALA A 18 -7.93 28.06 36.95
CA ALA A 18 -8.77 27.98 35.75
C ALA A 18 -9.96 28.89 35.97
N ASN A 19 -10.26 29.75 34.99
CA ASN A 19 -11.62 30.24 34.80
C ASN A 19 -12.53 29.02 34.64
N ALA A 20 -13.74 29.06 35.22
CA ALA A 20 -14.69 27.97 35.13
C ALA A 20 -14.86 27.61 33.64
N GLY A 21 -14.54 26.37 33.24
CA GLY A 21 -14.64 25.87 31.89
C GLY A 21 -13.31 25.73 31.08
N GLU A 22 -12.13 25.96 31.68
CA GLU A 22 -10.84 25.83 31.00
C GLU A 22 -10.05 24.63 31.55
N VAL A 23 -9.56 23.77 30.66
CA VAL A 23 -8.77 22.56 30.97
C VAL A 23 -7.52 22.53 30.11
N THR A 24 -6.34 22.37 30.72
CA THR A 24 -5.06 22.28 29.99
C THR A 24 -4.42 20.90 30.12
N PHE A 25 -4.02 20.35 28.97
CA PHE A 25 -3.25 19.14 28.83
C PHE A 25 -1.78 19.47 28.59
N ASP A 26 -0.91 19.24 29.58
CA ASP A 26 0.55 19.36 29.44
C ASP A 26 1.09 18.07 28.79
N LEU A 27 1.27 18.08 27.48
CA LEU A 27 1.69 16.93 26.69
C LEU A 27 3.19 16.63 26.79
N THR A 28 3.94 17.44 27.54
CA THR A 28 5.34 17.14 27.89
C THR A 28 5.45 16.16 29.04
N LYS A 29 4.33 15.80 29.66
CA LYS A 29 4.21 14.91 30.82
C LYS A 29 3.26 13.74 30.56
N PRO A 30 3.68 12.74 29.75
CA PRO A 30 2.84 11.61 29.39
C PRO A 30 2.36 10.79 30.59
N ASP A 31 3.11 10.75 31.68
CA ASP A 31 2.78 10.08 32.93
C ASP A 31 1.52 10.62 33.61
N LEU A 32 1.16 11.89 33.40
CA LEU A 32 -0.10 12.47 33.88
C LEU A 32 -1.33 11.76 33.26
N PHE A 33 -1.18 11.15 32.08
CA PHE A 33 -2.23 10.48 31.35
C PHE A 33 -2.07 8.95 31.34
N GLY A 34 -1.17 8.42 32.18
CA GLY A 34 -0.95 6.97 32.31
C GLY A 34 -0.07 6.35 31.22
N PHE A 35 0.59 7.17 30.40
CA PHE A 35 1.52 6.69 29.38
C PHE A 35 2.96 6.66 29.89
N ALA A 36 3.75 5.72 29.36
CA ALA A 36 5.17 5.65 29.68
C ALA A 36 5.91 6.87 29.11
N VAL A 37 6.83 7.42 29.87
CA VAL A 37 7.74 8.48 29.38
C VAL A 37 8.69 7.87 28.35
N PRO A 38 8.72 8.36 27.11
CA PRO A 38 9.58 7.80 26.08
C PRO A 38 11.08 8.03 26.37
N ALA A 39 11.91 7.06 26.00
CA ALA A 39 13.36 7.21 26.05
C ALA A 39 13.85 8.23 25.01
N ALA A 40 15.08 8.73 25.18
CA ALA A 40 15.68 9.68 24.25
C ALA A 40 15.59 9.22 22.78
N SER A 41 15.20 10.11 21.88
CA SER A 41 15.00 9.85 20.45
C SER A 41 13.99 8.74 20.15
N SER A 42 13.00 8.53 21.03
CA SER A 42 11.96 7.51 20.85
C SER A 42 10.56 8.07 21.12
N GLY A 43 9.53 7.26 20.86
CA GLY A 43 8.14 7.62 21.11
C GLY A 43 7.35 6.53 21.84
N THR A 44 6.34 6.95 22.59
CA THR A 44 5.32 6.09 23.20
C THR A 44 4.01 6.31 22.45
N ASP A 45 3.49 5.27 21.78
CA ASP A 45 2.26 5.34 20.99
C ASP A 45 1.03 5.44 21.89
N LEU A 46 0.04 6.21 21.46
CA LEU A 46 -1.24 6.32 22.16
C LEU A 46 -2.11 5.05 21.95
N ASN A 47 -1.91 4.28 20.88
CA ASN A 47 -2.63 3.02 20.58
C ASN A 47 -4.16 3.18 20.63
N ASP A 48 -4.68 4.21 19.93
CA ASP A 48 -6.09 4.61 19.99
C ASP A 48 -6.59 4.93 21.42
N GLY A 49 -5.68 5.36 22.29
CA GLY A 49 -5.97 5.67 23.68
C GLY A 49 -6.54 7.07 23.89
N THR A 50 -6.87 7.37 25.13
CA THR A 50 -7.47 8.62 25.58
C THR A 50 -6.55 9.39 26.52
N LEU A 51 -6.66 10.73 26.45
CA LEU A 51 -6.13 11.65 27.45
C LEU A 51 -7.33 12.32 28.15
N GLU A 52 -7.34 12.31 29.45
CA GLU A 52 -8.46 12.86 30.23
C GLU A 52 -7.95 13.91 31.22
N ALA A 53 -8.62 15.05 31.26
CA ALA A 53 -8.40 16.09 32.25
C ALA A 53 -9.70 16.88 32.49
N GLY A 54 -10.09 17.02 33.75
CA GLY A 54 -11.36 17.66 34.12
C GLY A 54 -12.57 16.94 33.49
N ASN A 55 -13.38 17.71 32.77
CA ASN A 55 -14.52 17.20 32.00
C ASN A 55 -14.21 16.97 30.52
N VAL A 56 -12.96 17.13 30.08
CA VAL A 56 -12.55 17.00 28.66
C VAL A 56 -11.83 15.67 28.45
N VAL A 57 -12.19 15.00 27.35
CA VAL A 57 -11.56 13.77 26.87
C VAL A 57 -11.04 14.00 25.46
N ILE A 58 -9.79 13.63 25.21
CA ILE A 58 -9.17 13.64 23.88
C ILE A 58 -8.88 12.18 23.52
N THR A 59 -9.56 11.68 22.49
CA THR A 59 -9.37 10.31 21.98
C THR A 59 -8.50 10.34 20.73
N SER A 60 -7.43 9.57 20.71
CA SER A 60 -6.59 9.37 19.52
C SER A 60 -7.14 8.24 18.65
N LYS A 61 -7.12 8.40 17.32
CA LYS A 61 -7.40 7.32 16.37
C LYS A 61 -6.33 7.28 15.30
N ARG A 62 -5.73 6.11 15.14
CA ARG A 62 -4.79 5.82 14.07
C ARG A 62 -5.55 5.47 12.79
N VAL A 63 -5.16 6.09 11.68
CA VAL A 63 -5.75 5.80 10.35
C VAL A 63 -4.71 5.18 9.40
N ALA A 64 -3.42 5.26 9.73
CA ALA A 64 -2.32 4.74 8.92
C ALA A 64 -1.31 3.95 9.78
N LYS A 65 -0.17 3.61 9.21
CA LYS A 65 0.90 2.83 9.86
C LYS A 65 1.48 3.49 11.12
N ASN A 66 1.47 4.82 11.19
CA ASN A 66 2.05 5.57 12.31
C ASN A 66 0.94 6.08 13.23
N ASP A 67 1.03 5.72 14.49
CA ASP A 67 0.15 6.21 15.53
C ASP A 67 0.59 7.59 16.03
N THR A 68 -0.35 8.37 16.59
CA THR A 68 -0.02 9.54 17.39
C THR A 68 0.74 9.09 18.63
N ARG A 69 1.83 9.76 18.97
CA ARG A 69 2.73 9.35 20.06
C ARG A 69 3.32 10.49 20.84
N PHE A 70 3.60 10.28 22.12
CA PHE A 70 4.51 11.13 22.86
C PHE A 70 5.93 10.93 22.35
N TRP A 71 6.67 12.01 22.12
CA TRP A 71 8.02 11.95 21.56
C TRP A 71 9.04 12.62 22.45
N ALA A 72 10.18 11.96 22.69
CA ALA A 72 11.32 12.55 23.38
C ALA A 72 12.44 12.91 22.39
N LEU A 73 13.06 14.06 22.63
CA LEU A 73 14.25 14.54 21.93
C LEU A 73 15.47 13.68 22.28
N ASN A 74 16.57 13.89 21.56
CA ASN A 74 17.85 13.21 21.84
C ASN A 74 18.41 13.54 23.24
N THR A 75 17.98 14.64 23.85
CA THR A 75 18.28 15.03 25.23
C THR A 75 17.50 14.25 26.28
N GLY A 76 16.48 13.47 25.88
CA GLY A 76 15.55 12.81 26.77
C GLY A 76 14.36 13.68 27.20
N ALA A 77 14.33 14.98 26.85
CA ALA A 77 13.20 15.84 27.13
C ALA A 77 12.00 15.48 26.22
N VAL A 78 10.79 15.33 26.79
CA VAL A 78 9.58 15.08 26.05
C VAL A 78 9.15 16.36 25.31
N GLU A 79 9.07 16.29 23.97
CA GLU A 79 8.66 17.41 23.10
C GLU A 79 7.14 17.66 23.18
N GLY A 80 6.38 16.60 23.43
CA GLY A 80 4.91 16.58 23.41
C GLY A 80 4.39 15.46 22.49
N LEU A 81 3.19 15.64 21.93
CA LEU A 81 2.60 14.75 20.96
C LEU A 81 3.10 15.03 19.55
N ARG A 82 3.47 13.97 18.83
CA ARG A 82 3.62 13.96 17.37
C ARG A 82 2.43 13.23 16.78
N GLY A 83 1.61 13.94 16.02
CA GLY A 83 0.59 13.37 15.18
C GLY A 83 1.10 13.23 13.76
N TYR A 84 0.70 12.18 13.07
CA TYR A 84 1.11 11.90 11.69
C TYR A 84 -0.07 12.04 10.75
N LYS A 85 0.22 12.29 9.48
CA LYS A 85 -0.77 12.51 8.43
C LYS A 85 -1.90 11.50 8.52
N THR A 86 -3.15 11.99 8.51
CA THR A 86 -4.42 11.25 8.60
C THR A 86 -4.80 10.70 9.98
N SER A 87 -3.92 10.69 10.98
CA SER A 87 -4.35 10.38 12.35
C SER A 87 -5.21 11.51 12.92
N THR A 88 -6.09 11.20 13.86
CA THR A 88 -7.04 12.18 14.45
C THR A 88 -6.94 12.27 15.96
N LEU A 89 -7.31 13.43 16.48
CA LEU A 89 -7.65 13.66 17.89
C LEU A 89 -9.09 14.13 17.98
N THR A 90 -9.93 13.39 18.69
CA THR A 90 -11.33 13.76 18.93
C THR A 90 -11.47 14.34 20.33
N PHE A 91 -11.91 15.58 20.41
CA PHE A 91 -12.19 16.28 21.66
C PHE A 91 -13.66 16.14 22.00
N SER A 92 -13.97 15.80 23.22
CA SER A 92 -15.34 15.69 23.74
C SER A 92 -15.40 16.07 25.21
N THR A 93 -16.61 16.25 25.74
CA THR A 93 -16.85 16.51 27.16
C THR A 93 -17.66 15.38 27.81
N THR A 94 -17.41 15.11 29.08
CA THR A 94 -18.12 14.05 29.84
C THR A 94 -19.43 14.54 30.46
N ASN A 95 -19.65 15.86 30.52
CA ASN A 95 -20.80 16.51 31.20
C ASN A 95 -21.79 17.19 30.25
N GLY A 96 -21.60 17.05 28.93
CA GLY A 96 -22.48 17.65 27.93
C GLY A 96 -22.26 19.14 27.69
N GLU A 97 -21.20 19.73 28.22
CA GLU A 97 -20.78 21.08 27.82
C GLU A 97 -20.30 21.10 26.38
N ILE A 98 -20.34 22.25 25.74
CA ILE A 98 -19.79 22.50 24.41
C ILE A 98 -18.37 23.01 24.52
N ILE A 99 -17.52 22.67 23.54
CA ILE A 99 -16.18 23.22 23.38
C ILE A 99 -16.31 24.53 22.59
N THR A 100 -15.81 25.62 23.16
CA THR A 100 -15.87 26.94 22.54
C THR A 100 -14.53 27.41 22.01
N GLU A 101 -13.44 26.92 22.60
CA GLU A 101 -12.06 27.24 22.15
C GLU A 101 -11.14 26.04 22.39
N ILE A 102 -10.21 25.80 21.46
CA ILE A 102 -9.06 24.91 21.66
C ILE A 102 -7.80 25.67 21.24
N LYS A 103 -6.93 25.91 22.18
CA LYS A 103 -5.65 26.56 21.96
C LYS A 103 -4.51 25.56 22.01
N PHE A 104 -3.63 25.62 21.02
CA PHE A 104 -2.49 24.71 20.87
C PHE A 104 -1.17 25.45 21.16
N GLU A 105 -0.23 24.74 21.79
CA GLU A 105 1.15 25.14 21.89
C GLU A 105 2.02 24.07 21.21
N GLY A 106 3.08 24.48 20.50
CA GLY A 106 3.98 23.56 19.79
C GLY A 106 4.67 24.17 18.59
N ALA A 107 5.46 23.37 17.90
CA ALA A 107 6.29 23.85 16.78
C ALA A 107 5.62 23.68 15.40
N ALA A 108 4.71 22.74 15.22
CA ALA A 108 4.05 22.42 13.93
C ALA A 108 2.53 22.36 14.13
N ILE A 109 1.93 23.54 14.36
CA ILE A 109 0.52 23.73 14.73
C ILE A 109 -0.22 24.70 13.79
N SER A 110 0.35 25.09 12.65
CA SER A 110 -0.38 25.92 11.68
C SER A 110 -1.39 25.12 10.87
N ALA A 111 -2.27 25.78 10.10
CA ALA A 111 -3.25 25.16 9.23
C ALA A 111 -2.64 24.21 8.15
N LYS A 112 -1.31 24.27 7.93
CA LYS A 112 -0.59 23.30 7.13
C LYS A 112 -0.55 21.91 7.79
N TYR A 113 -0.58 21.84 9.12
CA TYR A 113 -0.38 20.62 9.90
C TYR A 113 -1.67 20.12 10.54
N LEU A 114 -2.57 21.03 10.92
CA LEU A 114 -3.81 20.75 11.64
C LEU A 114 -5.02 21.23 10.85
N THR A 115 -6.01 20.35 10.67
CA THR A 115 -7.31 20.66 10.09
C THR A 115 -8.42 20.17 11.02
N PHE A 116 -9.60 20.78 10.93
CA PHE A 116 -10.72 20.49 11.81
C PHE A 116 -11.97 20.21 10.98
N ASP A 117 -12.84 19.38 11.50
CA ASP A 117 -14.10 19.00 10.87
C ASP A 117 -15.15 20.13 10.93
N ASN A 118 -14.98 21.09 11.86
CA ASN A 118 -15.90 22.21 12.08
C ASN A 118 -15.19 23.39 12.74
N GLY A 119 -15.94 24.46 13.00
CA GLY A 119 -15.43 25.69 13.60
C GLY A 119 -14.46 26.44 12.69
N SER A 120 -13.71 27.37 13.27
CA SER A 120 -12.73 28.19 12.57
C SER A 120 -11.37 28.05 13.25
N TYR A 121 -10.34 27.67 12.49
CA TYR A 121 -8.97 27.56 12.99
C TYR A 121 -8.07 28.66 12.44
N THR A 122 -7.61 29.51 13.33
CA THR A 122 -6.51 30.45 13.08
C THR A 122 -5.41 30.16 14.08
N SER A 123 -4.31 29.56 13.61
CA SER A 123 -3.24 29.12 14.50
C SER A 123 -2.78 30.22 15.47
N PRO A 124 -2.67 29.93 16.77
CA PRO A 124 -2.76 28.60 17.38
C PRO A 124 -4.14 28.19 17.93
N THR A 125 -5.21 28.87 17.55
CA THR A 125 -6.53 28.75 18.20
C THR A 125 -7.63 28.29 17.24
N TRP A 126 -8.35 27.26 17.63
CA TRP A 126 -9.67 26.89 17.08
C TRP A 126 -10.79 27.54 17.91
N ILE A 127 -11.81 28.05 17.24
CA ILE A 127 -13.00 28.63 17.86
C ILE A 127 -14.24 28.01 17.22
N GLY A 128 -15.22 27.64 18.05
CA GLY A 128 -16.46 27.04 17.61
C GLY A 128 -17.52 26.99 18.72
N SER A 129 -18.49 26.12 18.58
CA SER A 129 -19.55 25.88 19.57
C SER A 129 -20.05 24.44 19.43
N GLU A 130 -19.19 23.47 19.83
CA GLU A 130 -19.40 22.09 19.46
C GLU A 130 -19.28 21.14 20.64
N GLY A 131 -20.13 20.09 20.70
CA GLY A 131 -20.03 19.04 21.70
C GLY A 131 -18.86 18.07 21.44
N VAL A 132 -18.47 17.96 20.17
CA VAL A 132 -17.32 17.15 19.72
C VAL A 132 -16.57 17.93 18.63
N VAL A 133 -15.25 17.90 18.67
CA VAL A 133 -14.37 18.51 17.67
C VAL A 133 -13.35 17.46 17.22
N VAL A 134 -13.21 17.25 15.91
CA VAL A 134 -12.21 16.33 15.37
C VAL A 134 -11.08 17.12 14.70
N LEU A 135 -9.87 16.97 15.22
CA LEU A 135 -8.63 17.45 14.62
C LEU A 135 -8.05 16.31 13.78
N THR A 136 -7.74 16.59 12.53
CA THR A 136 -6.98 15.69 11.65
C THR A 136 -5.61 16.28 11.36
N PHE A 137 -4.57 15.45 11.50
CA PHE A 137 -3.22 15.85 11.10
C PHE A 137 -3.06 15.79 9.57
N ALA A 138 -2.96 16.95 8.94
CA ALA A 138 -2.71 17.06 7.49
C ALA A 138 -1.25 16.74 7.11
N ASP A 139 -0.32 16.94 8.07
CA ASP A 139 1.10 16.58 8.01
C ASP A 139 1.58 16.29 9.43
N THR A 140 2.87 16.00 9.64
CA THR A 140 3.41 15.74 10.98
C THR A 140 3.28 16.96 11.88
N GLY A 141 2.31 16.94 12.78
CA GLY A 141 2.09 17.96 13.81
C GLY A 141 2.93 17.69 15.07
N LYS A 142 3.24 18.76 15.81
CA LYS A 142 4.00 18.73 17.07
C LYS A 142 3.36 19.65 18.08
N ILE A 143 2.71 19.06 19.08
CA ILE A 143 1.90 19.78 20.07
C ILE A 143 2.48 19.53 21.46
N SER A 144 2.84 20.58 22.19
CA SER A 144 3.39 20.51 23.56
C SER A 144 2.32 20.70 24.64
N ALA A 145 1.29 21.47 24.35
CA ALA A 145 0.15 21.64 25.24
C ALA A 145 -1.15 21.91 24.45
N ILE A 146 -2.28 21.55 25.06
CA ILE A 146 -3.61 21.85 24.55
C ILE A 146 -4.44 22.42 25.69
N THR A 147 -5.02 23.61 25.49
CA THR A 147 -5.99 24.19 26.41
C THR A 147 -7.37 24.18 25.77
N VAL A 148 -8.35 23.61 26.43
CA VAL A 148 -9.73 23.51 25.97
C VAL A 148 -10.64 24.34 26.87
N THR A 149 -11.41 25.26 26.28
CA THR A 149 -12.43 26.05 26.98
C THR A 149 -13.81 25.48 26.67
N THR A 150 -14.62 25.26 27.70
CA THR A 150 -15.98 24.72 27.60
C THR A 150 -17.00 25.69 28.14
N ALA A 151 -18.25 25.57 27.67
CA ALA A 151 -19.40 26.34 28.18
C ALA A 151 -20.64 25.44 28.23
N SER A 152 -21.63 25.82 29.01
CA SER A 152 -22.91 25.11 29.00
C SER A 152 -23.58 25.22 27.63
N ALA A 153 -24.08 24.12 27.12
CA ALA A 153 -24.79 24.07 25.85
C ALA A 153 -26.10 24.84 25.95
N THR A 154 -26.32 25.76 25.03
CA THR A 154 -27.63 26.45 24.89
C THR A 154 -28.43 25.74 23.79
N GLY A 155 -29.30 24.78 24.18
CA GLY A 155 -30.12 24.00 23.25
C GLY A 155 -29.56 22.60 22.95
N VAL A 156 -30.24 21.88 22.05
CA VAL A 156 -29.87 20.55 21.56
C VAL A 156 -28.95 20.72 20.35
N GLN A 157 -27.82 20.03 20.39
CA GLN A 157 -26.83 20.08 19.29
C GLN A 157 -27.23 19.22 18.11
N GLU A 158 -26.80 19.63 16.91
CA GLU A 158 -27.01 18.88 15.69
C GLU A 158 -26.31 17.52 15.74
N PRO A 159 -26.90 16.47 15.12
CA PRO A 159 -26.24 15.22 14.89
C PRO A 159 -25.00 15.36 13.97
N ARG A 160 -23.99 14.51 14.21
CA ARG A 160 -22.78 14.42 13.41
C ARG A 160 -22.72 13.09 12.69
N PHE A 161 -22.11 13.12 11.53
CA PHE A 161 -21.86 11.95 10.69
C PHE A 161 -20.40 11.50 10.85
N SER A 162 -20.18 10.20 11.04
CA SER A 162 -18.82 9.61 11.15
C SER A 162 -18.03 9.65 9.85
N LEU A 163 -18.73 9.78 8.71
CA LEU A 163 -18.16 9.83 7.37
C LEU A 163 -18.48 11.19 6.74
N ALA A 164 -17.48 11.79 6.10
CA ALA A 164 -17.67 13.03 5.35
C ALA A 164 -18.59 12.80 4.14
N GLU A 165 -19.39 13.81 3.77
CA GLU A 165 -20.13 13.76 2.51
C GLU A 165 -19.18 13.70 1.32
N GLY A 166 -19.60 13.04 0.23
CA GLY A 166 -18.73 12.89 -0.94
C GLY A 166 -19.11 11.75 -1.86
N THR A 167 -18.17 11.42 -2.77
CA THR A 167 -18.32 10.33 -3.72
C THR A 167 -17.51 9.12 -3.28
N TYR A 168 -18.17 7.97 -3.23
CA TYR A 168 -17.63 6.68 -2.85
C TYR A 168 -17.88 5.67 -3.97
N TYR A 169 -17.07 4.63 -4.05
CA TYR A 169 -17.15 3.61 -5.11
C TYR A 169 -17.48 2.21 -4.56
N VAL A 170 -17.65 2.12 -3.26
CA VAL A 170 -18.11 0.92 -2.53
C VAL A 170 -19.14 1.35 -1.48
N ALA A 171 -19.96 0.40 -1.03
CA ALA A 171 -20.91 0.64 0.05
C ALA A 171 -20.20 1.20 1.29
N GLN A 172 -20.86 2.13 1.98
CA GLN A 172 -20.34 2.78 3.19
C GLN A 172 -21.26 2.50 4.37
N GLU A 173 -20.72 2.65 5.58
CA GLU A 173 -21.48 2.68 6.82
C GLU A 173 -21.28 4.03 7.50
N VAL A 174 -22.40 4.67 7.89
CA VAL A 174 -22.40 5.99 8.52
C VAL A 174 -22.97 5.88 9.92
N GLU A 175 -22.16 6.25 10.91
CA GLU A 175 -22.60 6.40 12.29
C GLU A 175 -23.07 7.82 12.56
N LEU A 176 -24.12 7.97 13.39
CA LEU A 176 -24.58 9.25 13.88
C LEU A 176 -24.26 9.39 15.36
N SER A 177 -23.83 10.60 15.75
CA SER A 177 -23.59 10.96 17.14
C SER A 177 -24.14 12.35 17.44
N CYS A 178 -24.35 12.68 18.74
CA CYS A 178 -24.75 13.99 19.16
C CYS A 178 -24.02 14.38 20.46
N GLY A 179 -23.51 15.60 20.53
CA GLY A 179 -22.83 16.12 21.73
C GLY A 179 -23.75 16.38 22.91
N THR A 180 -25.08 16.50 22.70
CA THR A 180 -26.05 16.63 23.78
C THR A 180 -26.30 15.26 24.42
N VAL A 181 -25.85 15.09 25.68
CA VAL A 181 -26.03 13.85 26.45
C VAL A 181 -27.53 13.51 26.55
N ASP A 182 -27.90 12.23 26.42
CA ASP A 182 -29.26 11.69 26.42
C ASP A 182 -30.20 12.25 25.33
N ALA A 183 -29.68 12.88 24.29
CA ALA A 183 -30.48 13.24 23.14
C ALA A 183 -30.78 12.00 22.28
N THR A 184 -32.01 11.92 21.78
CA THR A 184 -32.42 10.89 20.81
C THR A 184 -32.24 11.45 19.40
N ILE A 185 -31.52 10.70 18.52
CA ILE A 185 -31.34 11.10 17.12
C ILE A 185 -32.43 10.46 16.27
N HIS A 186 -33.17 11.29 15.50
CA HIS A 186 -34.10 10.86 14.46
C HIS A 186 -33.54 11.20 13.09
N TYR A 187 -33.71 10.32 12.10
CA TYR A 187 -33.13 10.50 10.77
C TYR A 187 -34.04 10.03 9.63
N THR A 188 -33.73 10.50 8.43
CA THR A 188 -34.32 10.08 7.15
C THR A 188 -33.21 9.77 6.14
N THR A 189 -33.51 8.96 5.14
CA THR A 189 -32.59 8.61 4.04
C THR A 189 -33.15 8.92 2.67
N ASP A 190 -34.33 9.53 2.61
CA ASP A 190 -35.06 9.87 1.40
C ASP A 190 -35.05 11.39 1.10
N ASN A 191 -34.15 12.14 1.75
CA ASN A 191 -34.02 13.59 1.68
C ASN A 191 -35.19 14.38 2.31
N SER A 192 -36.18 13.74 2.91
CA SER A 192 -37.22 14.43 3.67
C SER A 192 -36.66 14.97 5.00
N ASP A 193 -37.24 16.05 5.51
CA ASP A 193 -36.83 16.60 6.79
C ASP A 193 -37.27 15.69 7.93
N PRO A 194 -36.38 15.31 8.85
CA PRO A 194 -36.70 14.41 9.94
C PRO A 194 -37.59 15.09 11.00
N THR A 195 -38.43 14.27 11.58
CA THR A 195 -39.31 14.66 12.69
C THR A 195 -39.14 13.71 13.86
N THR A 196 -39.76 13.98 15.01
CA THR A 196 -39.79 13.06 16.15
C THR A 196 -40.50 11.75 15.87
N SER A 197 -41.19 11.62 14.71
CA SER A 197 -41.83 10.39 14.23
C SER A 197 -40.95 9.64 13.21
N SER A 198 -39.85 10.23 12.78
CA SER A 198 -38.88 9.57 11.89
C SER A 198 -38.14 8.46 12.61
N ALA A 199 -37.44 7.62 11.85
CA ALA A 199 -36.65 6.50 12.41
C ALA A 199 -35.70 7.01 13.49
N THR A 200 -35.60 6.26 14.59
CA THR A 200 -34.65 6.54 15.67
C THR A 200 -33.33 5.85 15.32
N TYR A 201 -32.22 6.56 15.41
CA TYR A 201 -30.90 6.00 15.20
C TYR A 201 -30.50 5.06 16.32
N SER A 202 -30.05 3.85 15.99
CA SER A 202 -29.58 2.83 16.94
C SER A 202 -28.39 2.02 16.46
N SER A 203 -28.05 2.09 15.17
CA SER A 203 -26.95 1.35 14.56
C SER A 203 -26.46 2.05 13.29
N PRO A 204 -25.25 1.78 12.80
CA PRO A 204 -24.73 2.36 11.57
C PRO A 204 -25.68 2.22 10.38
N ILE A 205 -25.79 3.27 9.59
CA ILE A 205 -26.64 3.35 8.40
C ILE A 205 -25.83 2.88 7.21
N LYS A 206 -26.28 1.81 6.55
CA LYS A 206 -25.64 1.27 5.34
C LYS A 206 -26.05 2.08 4.12
N ILE A 207 -25.05 2.57 3.37
CA ILE A 207 -25.20 3.34 2.13
C ILE A 207 -24.75 2.47 0.96
N GLU A 208 -25.68 1.89 0.20
CA GLU A 208 -25.43 1.06 -0.98
C GLU A 208 -25.70 1.80 -2.29
N THR A 209 -26.49 2.86 -2.23
CA THR A 209 -26.84 3.72 -3.37
C THR A 209 -26.72 5.18 -2.95
N THR A 210 -26.66 6.09 -3.91
CA THR A 210 -26.61 7.53 -3.59
C THR A 210 -27.76 7.92 -2.64
N THR A 211 -27.39 8.40 -1.46
CA THR A 211 -28.30 8.65 -0.35
C THR A 211 -27.96 9.97 0.32
N THR A 212 -28.98 10.79 0.59
CA THR A 212 -28.88 11.95 1.48
C THR A 212 -29.47 11.58 2.83
N ILE A 213 -28.64 11.60 3.88
CA ILE A 213 -29.11 11.46 5.26
C ILE A 213 -29.38 12.83 5.82
N LYS A 214 -30.57 13.04 6.39
CA LYS A 214 -30.88 14.18 7.24
C LYS A 214 -31.19 13.70 8.65
N ALA A 215 -30.72 14.42 9.66
CA ALA A 215 -30.90 14.02 11.06
C ALA A 215 -31.17 15.23 11.97
N ILE A 216 -31.97 15.01 13.03
CA ILE A 216 -32.13 15.91 14.16
C ILE A 216 -31.87 15.17 15.46
N ALA A 217 -31.43 15.90 16.48
CA ALA A 217 -31.39 15.42 17.85
C ALA A 217 -32.53 16.06 18.67
N VAL A 218 -33.10 15.26 19.59
CA VAL A 218 -34.23 15.68 20.41
C VAL A 218 -33.98 15.36 21.88
N LYS A 219 -34.16 16.32 22.79
CA LYS A 219 -34.07 16.13 24.24
C LYS A 219 -35.11 16.98 24.97
N GLY A 220 -35.91 16.35 25.80
CA GLY A 220 -36.90 17.06 26.65
C GLY A 220 -37.97 17.88 25.89
N GLY A 221 -38.16 17.60 24.58
CA GLY A 221 -39.08 18.36 23.72
C GLY A 221 -38.39 19.39 22.82
N ASP A 222 -37.15 19.79 23.14
CA ASP A 222 -36.32 20.65 22.31
C ASP A 222 -35.67 19.84 21.17
N LYS A 223 -35.46 20.52 20.04
CA LYS A 223 -34.86 19.93 18.82
C LYS A 223 -33.63 20.72 18.41
N SER A 224 -32.67 20.02 17.82
CA SER A 224 -31.57 20.65 17.09
C SER A 224 -32.03 21.21 15.75
N ASP A 225 -31.17 21.95 15.08
CA ASP A 225 -31.23 22.17 13.65
C ASP A 225 -31.00 20.83 12.90
N ILE A 226 -31.30 20.83 11.59
CA ILE A 226 -31.18 19.64 10.74
C ILE A 226 -29.75 19.54 10.22
N ALA A 227 -29.02 18.47 10.61
CA ALA A 227 -27.79 18.07 9.97
C ALA A 227 -28.11 17.32 8.69
N SER A 228 -27.35 17.56 7.61
CA SER A 228 -27.52 16.89 6.30
C SER A 228 -26.19 16.52 5.68
N ALA A 229 -26.09 15.31 5.11
CA ALA A 229 -24.93 14.87 4.34
C ALA A 229 -25.37 13.99 3.17
N THR A 230 -24.74 14.17 2.00
CA THR A 230 -25.02 13.40 0.79
C THR A 230 -23.83 12.50 0.44
N TYR A 231 -24.11 11.21 0.33
CA TYR A 231 -23.16 10.18 -0.04
C TYR A 231 -23.51 9.68 -1.43
N THR A 232 -22.67 10.00 -2.41
CA THR A 232 -22.84 9.54 -3.79
C THR A 232 -22.11 8.23 -3.97
N ILE A 233 -22.82 7.15 -4.32
CA ILE A 233 -22.19 5.89 -4.70
C ILE A 233 -22.06 5.88 -6.22
N ALA A 234 -20.83 6.03 -6.71
CA ALA A 234 -20.51 6.10 -8.13
C ALA A 234 -19.99 4.76 -8.65
N GLU A 235 -20.23 4.50 -9.93
CA GLU A 235 -19.66 3.33 -10.60
C GLU A 235 -18.22 3.63 -11.05
N PRO A 236 -17.24 2.76 -10.76
CA PRO A 236 -15.89 2.90 -11.27
C PRO A 236 -15.84 2.58 -12.77
N ALA A 237 -14.85 3.11 -13.48
CA ALA A 237 -14.54 2.65 -14.82
C ALA A 237 -14.12 1.17 -14.79
N THR A 238 -14.66 0.34 -15.70
CA THR A 238 -14.26 -1.07 -15.78
C THR A 238 -13.12 -1.26 -16.78
N VAL A 239 -12.15 -2.09 -16.44
CA VAL A 239 -11.04 -2.49 -17.30
C VAL A 239 -10.94 -4.02 -17.36
N GLU A 240 -10.72 -4.52 -18.57
CA GLU A 240 -10.59 -5.96 -18.82
C GLU A 240 -9.15 -6.46 -18.61
N ASN A 241 -8.16 -5.57 -18.73
CA ASN A 241 -6.76 -5.93 -18.71
C ASN A 241 -5.85 -4.72 -18.39
N ILE A 242 -4.57 -5.00 -18.19
CA ILE A 242 -3.56 -3.99 -17.85
C ILE A 242 -3.34 -2.99 -19.00
N ALA A 243 -3.42 -3.42 -20.26
CA ALA A 243 -3.29 -2.48 -21.39
C ALA A 243 -4.41 -1.43 -21.36
N ALA A 244 -5.67 -1.85 -21.13
CA ALA A 244 -6.79 -0.93 -21.00
C ALA A 244 -6.64 0.01 -19.79
N PHE A 245 -6.08 -0.47 -18.68
CA PHE A 245 -5.76 0.36 -17.52
C PHE A 245 -4.75 1.48 -17.87
N ASN A 246 -3.72 1.17 -18.63
CA ASN A 246 -2.65 2.11 -18.99
C ASN A 246 -3.10 3.25 -19.90
N GLU A 247 -4.26 3.13 -20.56
CA GLU A 247 -4.84 4.17 -21.40
C GLU A 247 -5.68 5.20 -20.61
N LEU A 248 -5.91 4.96 -19.32
CA LEU A 248 -6.77 5.82 -18.52
C LEU A 248 -6.01 7.02 -17.94
N SER A 249 -6.76 8.10 -17.74
CA SER A 249 -6.24 9.32 -17.13
C SER A 249 -5.94 9.13 -15.65
N LYS A 250 -4.95 9.85 -15.15
CA LYS A 250 -4.65 9.93 -13.71
C LYS A 250 -5.91 10.29 -12.92
N GLU A 251 -6.03 9.70 -11.73
CA GLU A 251 -7.15 9.87 -10.78
C GLU A 251 -8.47 9.19 -11.20
N THR A 252 -8.50 8.48 -12.34
CA THR A 252 -9.64 7.62 -12.68
C THR A 252 -9.72 6.46 -11.69
N VAL A 253 -10.89 6.26 -11.08
CA VAL A 253 -11.17 5.08 -10.26
C VAL A 253 -11.61 3.93 -11.15
N VAL A 254 -10.95 2.79 -11.00
CA VAL A 254 -11.14 1.63 -11.89
C VAL A 254 -11.42 0.35 -11.11
N LYS A 255 -12.15 -0.55 -11.77
CA LYS A 255 -12.42 -1.92 -11.34
C LYS A 255 -11.95 -2.90 -12.40
N PHE A 256 -11.07 -3.82 -12.04
CA PHE A 256 -10.69 -4.93 -12.91
C PHE A 256 -11.80 -5.97 -12.97
N VAL A 257 -12.26 -6.31 -14.16
CA VAL A 257 -13.32 -7.33 -14.35
C VAL A 257 -12.76 -8.73 -14.62
N ASN A 258 -11.45 -8.85 -14.83
CA ASN A 258 -10.72 -10.11 -14.94
C ASN A 258 -9.64 -10.23 -13.86
N PRO A 259 -9.27 -11.46 -13.48
CA PRO A 259 -8.20 -11.70 -12.52
C PRO A 259 -6.83 -11.31 -13.10
N VAL A 260 -5.86 -11.08 -12.21
CA VAL A 260 -4.46 -10.84 -12.57
C VAL A 260 -3.53 -11.76 -11.79
N ASN A 261 -2.37 -12.09 -12.37
CA ASN A 261 -1.38 -12.96 -11.75
C ASN A 261 -0.35 -12.13 -10.99
N VAL A 262 -0.02 -12.57 -9.78
CA VAL A 262 0.98 -11.91 -8.94
C VAL A 262 2.39 -12.32 -9.36
N ILE A 263 3.25 -11.33 -9.58
CA ILE A 263 4.67 -11.49 -9.85
C ILE A 263 5.47 -11.44 -8.53
N TYR A 264 5.25 -10.38 -7.74
CA TYR A 264 6.04 -10.12 -6.54
C TYR A 264 5.33 -9.13 -5.62
N GLN A 265 5.50 -9.30 -4.31
CA GLN A 265 5.06 -8.32 -3.30
C GLN A 265 6.18 -8.05 -2.29
N ASN A 266 6.40 -6.79 -1.96
CA ASN A 266 7.24 -6.36 -0.86
C ASN A 266 6.70 -5.07 -0.22
N ASP A 267 6.26 -5.17 1.03
CA ASP A 267 5.62 -4.07 1.78
C ASP A 267 4.45 -3.48 0.97
N VAL A 268 4.55 -2.22 0.57
CA VAL A 268 3.52 -1.47 -0.19
C VAL A 268 3.62 -1.65 -1.72
N TYR A 269 4.56 -2.45 -2.19
CA TYR A 269 4.74 -2.75 -3.61
C TYR A 269 4.15 -4.10 -3.95
N LEU A 270 3.20 -4.13 -4.87
CA LEU A 270 2.67 -5.34 -5.46
C LEU A 270 2.79 -5.24 -6.99
N PHE A 271 3.38 -6.25 -7.60
CA PHE A 271 3.51 -6.35 -9.05
C PHE A 271 2.65 -7.49 -9.55
N VAL A 272 1.83 -7.19 -10.55
CA VAL A 272 0.91 -8.13 -11.16
C VAL A 272 1.07 -8.11 -12.68
N GLN A 273 0.64 -9.19 -13.35
CA GLN A 273 0.61 -9.24 -14.81
C GLN A 273 -0.62 -9.97 -15.34
N ASP A 274 -0.93 -9.69 -16.59
CA ASP A 274 -1.82 -10.47 -17.46
C ASP A 274 -1.17 -10.70 -18.82
N ALA A 275 -1.93 -11.18 -19.80
CA ALA A 275 -1.43 -11.41 -21.15
C ALA A 275 -1.03 -10.11 -21.89
N THR A 276 -1.48 -8.95 -21.45
CA THR A 276 -1.31 -7.65 -22.12
C THR A 276 -0.17 -6.81 -21.53
N GLY A 277 0.21 -7.06 -20.28
CA GLY A 277 1.26 -6.29 -19.63
C GLY A 277 1.46 -6.62 -18.17
N ALA A 278 2.21 -5.75 -17.49
CA ALA A 278 2.43 -5.81 -16.04
C ALA A 278 2.16 -4.44 -15.39
N LEU A 279 1.74 -4.45 -14.13
CA LEU A 279 1.29 -3.27 -13.41
C LEU A 279 1.89 -3.27 -12.00
N GLN A 280 2.39 -2.11 -11.58
CA GLN A 280 2.71 -1.83 -10.18
C GLN A 280 1.45 -1.32 -9.47
N ILE A 281 1.12 -1.95 -8.36
CA ILE A 281 0.12 -1.50 -7.39
C ILE A 281 0.89 -1.01 -6.18
N TYR A 282 0.73 0.28 -5.85
CA TYR A 282 1.51 0.95 -4.80
C TYR A 282 0.61 1.50 -3.71
N GLY A 283 0.67 0.88 -2.55
CA GLY A 283 -0.12 1.24 -1.37
C GLY A 283 -0.35 0.06 -0.44
N THR A 284 -1.07 0.29 0.66
CA THR A 284 -1.47 -0.78 1.57
C THR A 284 -2.59 -1.60 0.95
N ILE A 285 -2.47 -2.93 0.97
CA ILE A 285 -3.40 -3.84 0.30
C ILE A 285 -4.20 -4.70 1.29
N GLY A 286 -3.77 -4.80 2.54
CA GLY A 286 -4.46 -5.62 3.56
C GLY A 286 -4.30 -7.14 3.38
N GLN A 287 -3.81 -7.60 2.23
CA GLN A 287 -3.55 -9.00 1.90
C GLN A 287 -2.06 -9.22 1.65
N THR A 288 -1.63 -10.46 1.81
CA THR A 288 -0.26 -10.87 1.46
C THR A 288 -0.30 -11.87 0.33
N TYR A 289 0.38 -11.54 -0.77
CA TYR A 289 0.46 -12.36 -1.96
C TYR A 289 1.90 -12.82 -2.23
N LYS A 290 2.04 -13.91 -2.96
CA LYS A 290 3.32 -14.46 -3.42
C LYS A 290 3.29 -14.69 -4.93
N ASN A 291 4.44 -14.86 -5.55
CA ASN A 291 4.52 -15.25 -6.96
C ASN A 291 3.69 -16.50 -7.22
N GLY A 292 2.90 -16.47 -8.28
CA GLY A 292 1.98 -17.53 -8.66
C GLY A 292 0.59 -17.42 -8.03
N ASN A 293 0.32 -16.45 -7.17
CA ASN A 293 -1.04 -16.17 -6.75
C ASN A 293 -1.83 -15.47 -7.85
N VAL A 294 -3.14 -15.63 -7.82
CA VAL A 294 -4.09 -14.95 -8.71
C VAL A 294 -5.00 -14.08 -7.85
N ILE A 295 -5.00 -12.76 -8.11
CA ILE A 295 -5.95 -11.84 -7.51
C ILE A 295 -7.26 -11.94 -8.29
N PRO A 296 -8.39 -12.30 -7.64
CA PRO A 296 -9.69 -12.42 -8.30
C PRO A 296 -10.13 -11.09 -8.95
N ALA A 297 -11.00 -11.17 -9.94
CA ALA A 297 -11.70 -10.01 -10.49
C ALA A 297 -12.47 -9.25 -9.40
N GLY A 298 -12.64 -7.96 -9.58
CA GLY A 298 -13.39 -7.10 -8.66
C GLY A 298 -12.54 -6.12 -7.86
N PHE A 299 -11.22 -6.31 -7.81
CA PHE A 299 -10.35 -5.36 -7.13
C PHE A 299 -10.33 -3.99 -7.82
N MET A 300 -10.19 -2.96 -7.01
CA MET A 300 -10.32 -1.57 -7.42
C MET A 300 -9.12 -0.73 -6.98
N GLY A 301 -8.95 0.38 -7.65
CA GLY A 301 -7.96 1.37 -7.29
C GLY A 301 -8.04 2.60 -8.18
N THR A 302 -7.14 3.53 -7.95
CA THR A 302 -7.07 4.78 -8.70
C THR A 302 -5.83 4.80 -9.57
N VAL A 303 -5.97 5.20 -10.83
CA VAL A 303 -4.82 5.42 -11.73
C VAL A 303 -3.96 6.55 -11.16
N ASP A 304 -2.68 6.28 -10.99
CA ASP A 304 -1.70 7.27 -10.56
C ASP A 304 -0.49 7.27 -11.50
N VAL A 305 0.19 8.41 -11.59
CA VAL A 305 1.41 8.55 -12.36
C VAL A 305 2.49 9.12 -11.45
N TYR A 306 3.54 8.35 -11.24
CA TYR A 306 4.68 8.75 -10.43
C TYR A 306 5.97 8.67 -11.23
N SER A 307 6.64 9.81 -11.44
CA SER A 307 7.92 9.91 -12.17
C SER A 307 7.92 9.19 -13.53
N GLY A 308 6.78 9.27 -14.26
CA GLY A 308 6.60 8.65 -15.58
C GLY A 308 6.08 7.21 -15.54
N LEU A 309 6.01 6.57 -14.39
CA LEU A 309 5.41 5.24 -14.23
C LEU A 309 3.90 5.36 -14.01
N ILE A 310 3.10 4.71 -14.84
CA ILE A 310 1.68 4.48 -14.58
C ILE A 310 1.56 3.35 -13.57
N GLN A 311 0.86 3.60 -12.48
CA GLN A 311 0.66 2.67 -11.37
C GLN A 311 -0.77 2.78 -10.84
N MET A 312 -1.19 1.80 -10.02
CA MET A 312 -2.46 1.84 -9.32
C MET A 312 -2.25 2.15 -7.83
N LYS A 313 -3.04 3.07 -7.29
CA LYS A 313 -3.26 3.17 -5.82
C LYS A 313 -4.42 2.26 -5.45
N PRO A 314 -4.22 1.25 -4.59
CA PRO A 314 -5.27 0.27 -4.30
C PRO A 314 -6.38 0.85 -3.41
N MET A 315 -7.61 0.40 -3.62
CA MET A 315 -8.69 0.43 -2.62
C MET A 315 -8.60 -0.87 -1.82
N MET A 316 -7.98 -0.82 -0.66
CA MET A 316 -7.57 -1.98 0.15
C MET A 316 -8.69 -2.99 0.40
N GLU A 317 -9.90 -2.49 0.70
CA GLU A 317 -11.09 -3.28 1.02
C GLU A 317 -11.63 -4.09 -0.16
N THR A 318 -11.14 -3.86 -1.37
CA THR A 318 -11.57 -4.58 -2.58
C THR A 318 -10.63 -5.73 -2.97
N PHE A 319 -9.53 -5.91 -2.23
CA PHE A 319 -8.54 -6.95 -2.49
C PHE A 319 -8.87 -8.21 -1.68
N GLU A 320 -9.35 -9.23 -2.36
CA GLU A 320 -9.73 -10.51 -1.78
C GLU A 320 -8.51 -11.45 -1.61
N PRO A 321 -8.61 -12.49 -0.75
CA PRO A 321 -7.61 -13.53 -0.67
C PRO A 321 -7.34 -14.18 -2.03
N ALA A 322 -6.06 -14.46 -2.30
CA ALA A 322 -5.64 -15.02 -3.58
C ALA A 322 -6.09 -16.46 -3.80
N ALA A 323 -6.36 -16.80 -5.05
CA ALA A 323 -6.34 -18.18 -5.52
C ALA A 323 -4.89 -18.59 -5.87
N ASP A 324 -4.60 -19.89 -5.83
CA ASP A 324 -3.35 -20.42 -6.34
C ASP A 324 -3.37 -20.49 -7.87
N GLY A 325 -2.24 -20.14 -8.47
CA GLY A 325 -2.01 -20.18 -9.91
C GLY A 325 -0.62 -20.72 -10.25
N ALA A 326 -0.18 -20.50 -11.48
CA ALA A 326 1.15 -20.89 -11.92
C ALA A 326 2.19 -19.86 -11.49
N VAL A 327 3.34 -20.34 -11.00
CA VAL A 327 4.51 -19.48 -10.74
C VAL A 327 4.95 -18.79 -12.02
N ILE A 328 5.21 -17.50 -11.93
CA ILE A 328 5.71 -16.69 -13.04
C ILE A 328 7.21 -16.74 -13.03
N GLU A 329 7.77 -17.39 -14.06
CA GLU A 329 9.20 -17.46 -14.25
C GLU A 329 9.75 -16.15 -14.84
N PRO A 330 10.95 -15.70 -14.44
CA PRO A 330 11.55 -14.50 -15.01
C PRO A 330 11.96 -14.74 -16.47
N VAL A 331 11.74 -13.72 -17.30
CA VAL A 331 12.25 -13.72 -18.68
C VAL A 331 13.76 -13.48 -18.62
N VAL A 332 14.57 -14.41 -19.17
CA VAL A 332 16.02 -14.23 -19.26
C VAL A 332 16.33 -13.25 -20.39
N VAL A 333 17.02 -12.18 -20.06
CA VAL A 333 17.38 -11.09 -20.96
C VAL A 333 18.80 -10.59 -20.67
N THR A 334 19.37 -9.86 -21.62
CA THR A 334 20.58 -9.06 -21.41
C THR A 334 20.24 -7.63 -21.01
N SER A 335 21.21 -6.89 -20.49
CA SER A 335 21.03 -5.49 -20.12
C SER A 335 20.52 -4.61 -21.28
N GLN A 336 20.92 -4.92 -22.53
CA GLN A 336 20.50 -4.19 -23.74
C GLN A 336 19.09 -4.55 -24.24
N GLU A 337 18.57 -5.72 -23.88
CA GLU A 337 17.21 -6.16 -24.30
C GLU A 337 16.12 -5.62 -23.37
N VAL A 338 16.49 -5.12 -22.19
CA VAL A 338 15.52 -4.51 -21.28
C VAL A 338 14.98 -3.21 -21.90
N SER A 339 13.66 -3.12 -22.03
CA SER A 339 12.99 -2.05 -22.74
C SER A 339 11.63 -1.70 -22.11
N ASP A 340 11.00 -0.62 -22.55
CA ASP A 340 9.75 -0.08 -21.98
C ASP A 340 8.60 -1.10 -21.95
N ASN A 341 8.54 -2.03 -22.91
CA ASN A 341 7.52 -3.08 -22.94
C ASN A 341 7.70 -4.15 -21.83
N MET A 342 8.81 -4.09 -21.08
CA MET A 342 9.10 -4.96 -19.94
C MET A 342 8.84 -4.30 -18.60
N VAL A 343 8.40 -3.04 -18.57
CA VAL A 343 8.14 -2.32 -17.32
C VAL A 343 7.16 -3.11 -16.43
N ASN A 344 7.49 -3.20 -15.14
CA ASN A 344 6.83 -3.98 -14.11
C ASN A 344 6.91 -5.52 -14.29
N LYS A 345 7.55 -6.05 -15.34
CA LYS A 345 7.75 -7.49 -15.54
C LYS A 345 8.96 -8.01 -14.79
N LEU A 346 8.94 -9.32 -14.54
CA LEU A 346 10.01 -10.06 -13.92
C LEU A 346 11.02 -10.47 -14.98
N VAL A 347 12.28 -10.06 -14.79
CA VAL A 347 13.39 -10.41 -15.68
C VAL A 347 14.54 -11.04 -14.91
N LYS A 348 15.39 -11.77 -15.60
CA LYS A 348 16.63 -12.32 -15.07
C LYS A 348 17.80 -12.01 -15.99
N ILE A 349 18.83 -11.38 -15.44
CA ILE A 349 20.10 -11.12 -16.15
C ILE A 349 21.15 -12.05 -15.56
N MET A 350 21.81 -12.79 -16.45
CA MET A 350 22.77 -13.81 -16.07
C MET A 350 24.19 -13.26 -16.00
N ASN A 351 24.98 -13.80 -15.08
CA ASN A 351 26.45 -13.62 -15.01
C ASN A 351 26.88 -12.14 -14.98
N ALA A 352 26.12 -11.28 -14.32
CA ALA A 352 26.35 -9.85 -14.25
C ALA A 352 27.19 -9.45 -13.01
N THR A 353 27.90 -8.34 -13.13
CA THR A 353 28.58 -7.65 -12.02
C THR A 353 27.82 -6.40 -11.62
N LEU A 354 28.03 -5.95 -10.39
CA LEU A 354 27.45 -4.71 -9.85
C LEU A 354 28.57 -3.75 -9.45
N THR A 355 28.41 -2.48 -9.78
CA THR A 355 29.26 -1.39 -9.26
C THR A 355 28.38 -0.37 -8.57
N LEU A 356 28.81 0.12 -7.41
CA LEU A 356 28.11 1.17 -6.66
C LEU A 356 28.34 2.53 -7.33
N ASP A 357 27.27 3.25 -7.59
CA ASP A 357 27.34 4.57 -8.23
C ASP A 357 27.66 5.67 -7.20
N ASP A 358 28.80 6.36 -7.37
CA ASP A 358 29.20 7.61 -6.67
C ASP A 358 28.91 7.67 -5.16
N GLY A 359 29.06 6.56 -4.44
CA GLY A 359 28.87 6.49 -2.99
C GLY A 359 27.40 6.63 -2.53
N LYS A 360 26.44 6.55 -3.43
CA LYS A 360 25.01 6.54 -3.13
C LYS A 360 24.55 5.15 -2.74
N SER A 361 24.19 4.96 -1.49
CA SER A 361 23.89 3.69 -0.82
C SER A 361 22.73 2.87 -1.39
N LYS A 362 22.30 2.99 -2.62
CA LYS A 362 21.22 2.20 -3.20
C LYS A 362 21.22 2.18 -4.72
N ASN A 363 22.13 2.92 -5.35
CA ASN A 363 22.20 3.00 -6.80
C ASN A 363 23.42 2.21 -7.25
N TYR A 364 23.21 1.31 -8.19
CA TYR A 364 24.25 0.47 -8.76
C TYR A 364 24.13 0.47 -10.28
N THR A 365 25.22 0.22 -10.95
CA THR A 365 25.26 -0.12 -12.36
C THR A 365 25.49 -1.62 -12.48
N LEU A 366 24.56 -2.33 -13.10
CA LEU A 366 24.70 -3.72 -13.50
C LEU A 366 25.40 -3.76 -14.86
N THR A 367 26.41 -4.60 -14.98
CA THR A 367 27.16 -4.83 -16.23
C THR A 367 27.15 -6.31 -16.55
N ASP A 368 26.68 -6.67 -17.74
CA ASP A 368 26.77 -7.99 -18.35
C ASP A 368 27.69 -7.95 -19.59
N ASP A 369 27.71 -9.00 -20.41
CA ASP A 369 28.53 -9.09 -21.61
C ASP A 369 28.00 -8.25 -22.78
N LYS A 370 26.81 -7.68 -22.68
CA LYS A 370 26.16 -6.88 -23.71
C LYS A 370 26.11 -5.40 -23.41
N GLY A 371 26.09 -5.02 -22.12
CA GLY A 371 26.02 -3.60 -21.78
C GLY A 371 25.85 -3.33 -20.28
N GLN A 372 25.20 -2.22 -20.02
CA GLN A 372 24.97 -1.75 -18.66
C GLN A 372 23.53 -1.28 -18.48
N ILE A 373 23.01 -1.44 -17.26
CA ILE A 373 21.68 -0.93 -16.87
C ILE A 373 21.70 -0.47 -15.41
N ALA A 374 20.94 0.59 -15.11
CA ALA A 374 20.80 1.11 -13.76
C ALA A 374 20.03 0.12 -12.86
N VAL A 375 20.47 0.02 -11.61
CA VAL A 375 19.86 -0.80 -10.57
C VAL A 375 19.60 0.06 -9.34
N TYR A 376 18.42 -0.04 -8.79
CA TYR A 376 18.06 0.60 -7.54
C TYR A 376 17.62 -0.44 -6.52
N ASP A 377 18.35 -0.54 -5.39
CA ASP A 377 18.02 -1.43 -4.27
C ASP A 377 16.78 -0.90 -3.53
N ARG A 378 15.61 -1.33 -3.98
CA ARG A 378 14.31 -0.81 -3.53
C ARG A 378 13.71 -1.60 -2.38
N PHE A 379 13.87 -2.91 -2.37
CA PHE A 379 13.07 -3.78 -1.53
C PHE A 379 13.74 -4.09 -0.20
N LYS A 380 12.94 -4.15 0.87
CA LYS A 380 13.41 -4.59 2.19
C LYS A 380 13.68 -6.09 2.18
N GLY A 381 14.75 -6.49 2.84
CA GLY A 381 15.13 -7.91 2.97
C GLY A 381 15.89 -8.48 1.78
N VAL A 382 16.07 -7.72 0.70
CA VAL A 382 16.99 -8.04 -0.38
C VAL A 382 18.32 -7.37 -0.06
N THR A 383 19.35 -8.17 0.17
CA THR A 383 20.68 -7.66 0.51
C THR A 383 21.54 -7.68 -0.74
N VAL A 384 22.11 -6.53 -1.09
CA VAL A 384 23.11 -6.46 -2.17
C VAL A 384 24.32 -7.28 -1.78
N PRO A 385 24.76 -8.20 -2.66
CA PRO A 385 25.85 -9.12 -2.36
C PRO A 385 27.23 -8.46 -2.52
N ASP A 386 28.27 -9.27 -2.39
CA ASP A 386 29.64 -8.87 -2.63
C ASP A 386 29.84 -8.37 -4.07
N LEU A 387 30.32 -7.14 -4.22
CA LEU A 387 30.48 -6.48 -5.53
C LEU A 387 31.66 -7.02 -6.36
N GLU A 388 32.52 -7.86 -5.78
CA GLU A 388 33.65 -8.50 -6.49
C GLU A 388 33.26 -9.78 -7.24
N LYS A 389 32.00 -10.23 -7.06
CA LYS A 389 31.48 -11.47 -7.65
C LYS A 389 30.49 -11.21 -8.77
N LYS A 390 30.17 -12.28 -9.50
CA LYS A 390 29.14 -12.27 -10.53
C LYS A 390 27.89 -12.98 -10.06
N TYR A 391 26.74 -12.46 -10.52
CA TYR A 391 25.44 -12.92 -10.09
C TYR A 391 24.48 -13.10 -11.26
N ASP A 392 23.60 -14.09 -11.11
CA ASP A 392 22.34 -14.17 -11.84
C ASP A 392 21.32 -13.34 -11.04
N ILE A 393 20.85 -12.24 -11.61
CA ILE A 393 20.05 -11.23 -10.92
C ILE A 393 18.62 -11.30 -11.42
N THR A 394 17.69 -11.67 -10.53
CA THR A 394 16.26 -11.60 -10.80
C THR A 394 15.74 -10.24 -10.31
N ALA A 395 15.05 -9.52 -11.18
CA ALA A 395 14.62 -8.15 -10.89
C ALA A 395 13.26 -7.80 -11.53
N ILE A 396 12.62 -6.78 -10.99
CA ILE A 396 11.48 -6.10 -11.62
C ILE A 396 12.01 -4.94 -12.44
N VAL A 397 11.59 -4.82 -13.70
CA VAL A 397 11.88 -3.65 -14.53
C VAL A 397 11.02 -2.48 -14.09
N ASN A 398 11.61 -1.31 -13.89
CA ASN A 398 10.89 -0.11 -13.45
C ASN A 398 11.32 1.12 -14.26
N ILE A 399 10.52 2.18 -14.22
CA ILE A 399 10.83 3.50 -14.78
C ILE A 399 10.87 4.52 -13.66
N PHE A 400 11.88 5.38 -13.66
CA PHE A 400 11.98 6.54 -12.80
C PHE A 400 12.50 7.75 -13.59
N ASN A 401 11.71 8.84 -13.62
CA ASN A 401 12.01 10.05 -14.40
C ASN A 401 12.32 9.77 -15.90
N GLY A 402 11.60 8.82 -16.48
CA GLY A 402 11.75 8.43 -17.88
C GLY A 402 12.95 7.51 -18.17
N ALA A 403 13.72 7.11 -17.17
CA ALA A 403 14.83 6.16 -17.31
C ALA A 403 14.46 4.77 -16.78
N ILE A 404 14.79 3.74 -17.55
CA ILE A 404 14.63 2.34 -17.13
C ILE A 404 15.69 2.01 -16.07
N GLN A 405 15.26 1.30 -15.03
CA GLN A 405 16.10 0.75 -13.98
C GLN A 405 15.55 -0.61 -13.53
N LEU A 406 16.38 -1.37 -12.82
CA LEU A 406 16.00 -2.65 -12.24
C LEU A 406 15.82 -2.54 -10.73
N PHE A 407 14.78 -3.17 -10.21
CA PHE A 407 14.57 -3.40 -8.77
C PHE A 407 14.88 -4.88 -8.48
N PRO A 408 16.05 -5.21 -7.99
CA PRO A 408 16.41 -6.59 -7.67
C PRO A 408 15.52 -7.18 -6.58
N ILE A 409 15.16 -8.45 -6.78
CA ILE A 409 14.43 -9.25 -5.79
C ILE A 409 15.24 -10.46 -5.32
N GLU A 410 16.23 -10.89 -6.12
CA GLU A 410 17.10 -12.00 -5.80
C GLU A 410 18.46 -11.84 -6.47
N TYR A 411 19.51 -12.20 -5.73
CA TYR A 411 20.86 -12.36 -6.23
C TYR A 411 21.31 -13.81 -5.99
N LYS A 412 21.52 -14.57 -7.04
CA LYS A 412 22.12 -15.90 -6.97
C LYS A 412 23.54 -15.79 -7.48
N GLU A 413 24.55 -16.10 -6.66
CA GLU A 413 25.95 -16.15 -7.14
C GLU A 413 26.00 -17.06 -8.38
N SER A 414 26.46 -16.49 -9.49
CA SER A 414 26.64 -17.29 -10.70
C SER A 414 27.63 -18.39 -10.33
N GLU A 415 27.16 -19.63 -10.37
CA GLU A 415 28.09 -20.76 -10.28
C GLU A 415 29.14 -20.45 -11.34
N GLY A 416 30.36 -20.14 -10.89
CA GLY A 416 31.41 -19.71 -11.76
C GLY A 416 31.44 -20.66 -12.92
N GLY A 417 30.77 -20.28 -14.00
CA GLY A 417 31.02 -20.92 -15.25
C GLY A 417 32.50 -20.78 -15.37
N VAL A 418 33.24 -21.84 -15.20
CA VAL A 418 34.54 -21.99 -15.85
C VAL A 418 34.27 -21.35 -17.18
N GLY A 419 34.82 -20.11 -17.35
CA GLY A 419 34.57 -19.36 -18.56
C GLY A 419 34.61 -20.40 -19.63
N PHE A 420 33.58 -20.42 -20.48
CA PHE A 420 33.77 -21.01 -21.76
C PHE A 420 34.92 -20.20 -22.39
N ALA A 421 36.14 -20.43 -21.91
CA ALA A 421 37.28 -20.51 -22.81
C ALA A 421 36.66 -21.37 -23.88
N ASP A 422 36.57 -20.86 -25.12
CA ASP A 422 36.33 -21.69 -26.27
C ASP A 422 37.07 -23.01 -26.07
N VAL A 423 36.44 -23.89 -25.25
CA VAL A 423 36.56 -25.28 -25.51
C VAL A 423 35.75 -25.28 -26.79
N GLU A 424 36.44 -25.34 -27.92
CA GLU A 424 35.97 -26.10 -29.05
C GLU A 424 35.42 -27.39 -28.44
N SER A 425 34.22 -27.31 -27.84
CA SER A 425 33.40 -28.44 -27.50
C SER A 425 33.12 -28.96 -28.87
N ALA A 426 33.68 -30.09 -29.15
CA ALA A 426 33.45 -30.78 -30.36
C ALA A 426 31.97 -30.71 -30.65
N SER A 427 31.56 -29.73 -31.44
CA SER A 427 30.16 -29.42 -31.67
C SER A 427 29.64 -30.52 -32.57
N SER A 428 28.65 -31.26 -32.06
CA SER A 428 27.95 -32.23 -32.91
C SER A 428 27.36 -31.49 -34.11
N ILE A 429 27.79 -31.82 -35.31
CA ILE A 429 27.32 -31.22 -36.55
C ILE A 429 26.01 -31.92 -36.93
N VAL A 430 24.92 -31.19 -37.01
CA VAL A 430 23.61 -31.70 -37.48
C VAL A 430 23.39 -31.18 -38.88
N ALA A 431 23.27 -32.05 -39.86
CA ALA A 431 23.07 -31.71 -41.28
C ALA A 431 21.89 -32.44 -41.91
N ALA A 432 21.24 -31.82 -42.89
CA ALA A 432 20.22 -32.47 -43.71
C ALA A 432 20.87 -33.49 -44.68
N GLY A 433 20.39 -34.72 -44.66
CA GLY A 433 20.73 -35.75 -45.63
C GLY A 433 19.55 -36.01 -46.59
N ASP A 434 19.75 -36.98 -47.50
CA ASP A 434 18.65 -37.46 -48.36
C ASP A 434 17.72 -38.36 -47.50
N LYS A 435 16.51 -37.86 -47.20
CA LYS A 435 15.51 -38.52 -46.31
C LYS A 435 16.08 -38.92 -44.92
N ALA A 436 17.09 -38.21 -44.45
CA ALA A 436 17.75 -38.49 -43.18
C ALA A 436 18.35 -37.23 -42.53
N ILE A 437 18.47 -37.26 -41.21
CA ILE A 437 19.22 -36.30 -40.42
C ILE A 437 20.55 -36.95 -40.10
N ASN A 438 21.63 -36.36 -40.58
CA ASN A 438 23.00 -36.79 -40.29
C ASN A 438 23.55 -36.00 -39.10
N ILE A 439 24.08 -36.71 -38.11
CA ILE A 439 24.65 -36.14 -36.89
C ILE A 439 26.06 -36.67 -36.72
N ASP A 440 27.07 -35.82 -36.85
CA ASP A 440 28.42 -36.15 -36.47
C ASP A 440 28.62 -35.74 -35.01
N ALA A 441 28.50 -36.71 -34.11
CA ALA A 441 28.54 -36.49 -32.69
C ALA A 441 29.95 -36.49 -32.16
N ALA A 442 30.35 -35.44 -31.49
CA ALA A 442 31.69 -35.32 -30.90
C ALA A 442 31.95 -36.30 -29.75
N GLU A 443 30.90 -36.69 -29.08
CA GLU A 443 30.88 -37.64 -27.96
C GLU A 443 29.56 -38.45 -27.95
N ASN A 444 29.44 -39.41 -27.05
CA ASN A 444 28.15 -40.11 -26.85
C ASN A 444 27.11 -39.14 -26.36
N ALA A 445 25.94 -39.08 -27.02
CA ALA A 445 24.91 -38.08 -26.77
C ALA A 445 23.51 -38.67 -26.79
N GLN A 446 22.58 -37.92 -26.21
CA GLN A 446 21.13 -38.17 -26.38
C GLN A 446 20.60 -37.29 -27.50
N VAL A 447 19.85 -37.87 -28.40
CA VAL A 447 19.23 -37.15 -29.52
C VAL A 447 17.71 -37.23 -29.38
N LEU A 448 17.08 -36.06 -29.45
CA LEU A 448 15.62 -35.91 -29.59
C LEU A 448 15.31 -35.23 -30.92
N VAL A 449 14.51 -35.85 -31.77
CA VAL A 449 14.01 -35.28 -33.02
C VAL A 449 12.52 -35.09 -32.94
N VAL A 450 12.03 -33.88 -33.22
CA VAL A 450 10.63 -33.51 -33.16
C VAL A 450 10.23 -32.92 -34.53
N ASN A 451 9.07 -33.30 -35.07
CA ASN A 451 8.54 -32.77 -36.31
C ASN A 451 7.82 -31.41 -36.12
N ALA A 452 7.38 -30.79 -37.19
CA ALA A 452 6.70 -29.49 -37.21
C ALA A 452 5.40 -29.40 -36.36
N VAL A 453 4.76 -30.55 -36.08
CA VAL A 453 3.55 -30.62 -35.27
C VAL A 453 3.82 -31.04 -33.81
N GLY A 454 5.09 -31.05 -33.40
CA GLY A 454 5.48 -31.35 -32.01
C GLY A 454 5.57 -32.83 -31.65
N GLN A 455 5.46 -33.74 -32.62
CA GLN A 455 5.59 -35.18 -32.35
C GLN A 455 7.06 -35.61 -32.31
N VAL A 456 7.41 -36.41 -31.31
CA VAL A 456 8.73 -37.02 -31.19
C VAL A 456 8.89 -38.12 -32.26
N VAL A 457 9.84 -37.93 -33.19
CA VAL A 457 10.19 -38.86 -34.27
C VAL A 457 11.27 -39.77 -33.88
N ALA A 458 12.25 -39.30 -33.11
CA ALA A 458 13.31 -40.11 -32.52
C ALA A 458 13.72 -39.60 -31.16
N ASN A 459 13.98 -40.52 -30.23
CA ASN A 459 14.57 -40.23 -28.92
C ASN A 459 15.51 -41.42 -28.59
N LYS A 460 16.80 -41.24 -28.83
CA LYS A 460 17.76 -42.35 -28.66
C LYS A 460 19.15 -41.83 -28.28
N ALA A 461 19.93 -42.70 -27.65
CA ALA A 461 21.37 -42.51 -27.49
C ALA A 461 22.08 -42.74 -28.82
N ILE A 462 23.08 -41.91 -29.13
CA ILE A 462 24.00 -42.05 -30.24
C ILE A 462 25.43 -42.12 -29.73
N THR A 463 26.30 -42.70 -30.49
CA THR A 463 27.74 -42.79 -30.18
C THR A 463 28.52 -41.66 -30.84
N ALA A 464 29.72 -41.35 -30.31
CA ALA A 464 30.66 -40.44 -30.97
C ALA A 464 30.90 -40.84 -32.42
N GLY A 465 30.99 -39.85 -33.33
CA GLY A 465 31.14 -40.03 -34.78
C GLY A 465 29.81 -39.91 -35.53
N ALA A 466 29.81 -40.40 -36.77
CA ALA A 466 28.70 -40.26 -37.70
C ALA A 466 27.50 -41.15 -37.33
N ASN A 467 26.35 -40.53 -37.16
CA ASN A 467 25.07 -41.16 -36.90
C ASN A 467 24.03 -40.65 -37.90
N THR A 468 23.09 -41.53 -38.28
CA THR A 468 21.99 -41.19 -39.20
C THR A 468 20.66 -41.53 -38.59
N ILE A 469 19.66 -40.65 -38.76
CA ILE A 469 18.27 -40.85 -38.36
C ILE A 469 17.41 -40.65 -39.58
N ASP A 470 16.85 -41.76 -40.11
CA ASP A 470 15.92 -41.73 -41.25
C ASP A 470 14.62 -41.03 -40.85
N VAL A 471 14.21 -40.05 -41.66
CA VAL A 471 13.00 -39.31 -41.47
C VAL A 471 12.38 -38.91 -42.82
N PRO A 472 11.06 -38.81 -42.97
CA PRO A 472 10.45 -38.30 -44.18
C PRO A 472 10.85 -36.86 -44.50
N ALA A 473 10.58 -36.39 -45.70
CA ALA A 473 10.70 -34.98 -46.04
C ALA A 473 9.86 -34.14 -45.09
N GLY A 474 10.44 -33.06 -44.56
CA GLY A 474 9.74 -32.23 -43.54
C GLY A 474 10.67 -31.31 -42.76
N PHE A 475 10.08 -30.55 -41.87
CA PHE A 475 10.78 -29.68 -40.92
C PHE A 475 10.94 -30.41 -39.59
N TYR A 476 12.16 -30.37 -39.04
CA TYR A 476 12.50 -31.02 -37.79
C TYR A 476 13.32 -30.10 -36.88
N VAL A 477 13.05 -30.23 -35.58
CA VAL A 477 13.90 -29.70 -34.52
C VAL A 477 14.70 -30.90 -33.91
N VAL A 478 15.99 -30.81 -33.98
CA VAL A 478 16.92 -31.84 -33.48
C VAL A 478 17.64 -31.28 -32.27
N ARG A 479 17.52 -31.94 -31.14
CA ARG A 479 18.30 -31.66 -29.94
C ARG A 479 19.31 -32.77 -29.72
N VAL A 480 20.59 -32.40 -29.68
CA VAL A 480 21.72 -33.28 -29.30
C VAL A 480 22.24 -32.75 -27.97
N ASN A 481 22.06 -33.51 -26.89
CA ASN A 481 22.31 -33.05 -25.52
C ASN A 481 21.60 -31.71 -25.28
N ASN A 482 22.35 -30.63 -25.12
CA ASN A 482 21.81 -29.28 -24.88
C ASN A 482 21.77 -28.39 -26.14
N THR A 483 22.23 -28.87 -27.29
CA THR A 483 22.27 -28.10 -28.55
C THR A 483 21.03 -28.39 -29.38
N VAL A 484 20.38 -27.36 -29.83
CA VAL A 484 19.15 -27.44 -30.66
C VAL A 484 19.41 -26.88 -32.06
N THR A 485 19.14 -27.70 -33.09
CA THR A 485 19.30 -27.33 -34.49
C THR A 485 17.99 -27.54 -35.25
N LYS A 486 17.66 -26.66 -36.17
CA LYS A 486 16.51 -26.80 -37.08
C LYS A 486 16.99 -27.36 -38.42
N VAL A 487 16.34 -28.39 -38.92
CA VAL A 487 16.72 -29.09 -40.16
C VAL A 487 15.50 -29.22 -41.06
N ILE A 488 15.71 -29.00 -42.36
CA ILE A 488 14.70 -29.21 -43.39
C ILE A 488 15.21 -30.39 -44.27
N ILE A 489 14.46 -31.46 -44.30
CA ILE A 489 14.69 -32.63 -45.16
C ILE A 489 13.84 -32.50 -46.41
N LYS A 490 14.47 -32.60 -47.55
CA LYS A 490 13.81 -32.46 -48.86
C LYS A 490 13.33 -33.79 -49.41
#